data_7f0ad1111ebcfc876b07753d8d4140a8
#
_entry.id   7f0ad1111ebcfc876b07753d8d4140a8
#
_cell.length_a   1.000
_cell.length_b   1.000
_cell.length_c   1.000
_cell.angle_alpha   90.00
_cell.angle_beta   90.00
_cell.angle_gamma   90.00
#
_symmetry.space_group_name_H-M   'P 1'
#
loop_
_entity.id
_entity.type
_entity.pdbx_description
1 polymer ?
#
loop_
_entity_poly.entity_id
_entity_poly.type
_entity_poly.pdbx_seq_one_letter_code
_entity_poly.pdbx_strand_id
1 'polypeptide(L)'
;GRNGTGKTTLLRILVGLETPSSGHVHRAKGLRIGYLPQGASLEGDHTLWQEIMTVFKPLQALESRLHDLELDMANPARAEAALEAYAPLRDRFERMGGYTYQDRAKHVLMGLGFPPEEHNIPLPHLSGGQKTRAFLARLLLESPDLLLLDEPTNHLDLQAIEWLEGYLNTWEGTVVMVAHDRYFMDRTVRKVWELAFGRLEVYSGNYSHYVQQRSSRHERRLKDYRAQQEFIAKEEDFIRRYMAGQRSRQAKGRLKRLERFRRDEALDRPIEEQSISLRFQTPLRSGDKVIWSQDLQVGYDLAAPLFHCPDLDLRRGECVALLGPNGSGKTTFLKTMMGEIEPLAGHARLGASLKVGYFAQVHADLDPEKSVLDTILEVKHLALGEARNFLARFLFTGDDVFKRIGDLSGGEQ
;
A
#
# COMPACT_ATOMS: atom_id res chain seq x y z
N GLY A 1 4.80 4.26 8.04
CA GLY A 1 6.23 4.69 8.07
C GLY A 1 6.68 5.14 6.70
N ARG A 2 7.79 5.89 6.63
CA ARG A 2 8.36 6.36 5.35
C ARG A 2 8.71 5.18 4.43
N ASN A 3 8.82 5.44 3.12
CA ASN A 3 9.38 4.47 2.19
C ASN A 3 10.83 4.15 2.57
N GLY A 4 11.32 2.97 2.22
CA GLY A 4 12.69 2.56 2.55
C GLY A 4 12.96 2.19 4.03
N THR A 5 11.95 2.17 4.92
CA THR A 5 12.15 1.79 6.35
C THR A 5 12.26 0.29 6.59
N GLY A 6 12.23 -0.54 5.56
CA GLY A 6 12.36 -2.01 5.68
C GLY A 6 11.05 -2.76 5.92
N LYS A 7 9.88 -2.17 5.60
CA LYS A 7 8.57 -2.85 5.76
C LYS A 7 8.47 -4.12 4.93
N THR A 8 8.74 -4.03 3.63
CA THR A 8 8.76 -5.17 2.70
C THR A 8 9.81 -6.21 3.10
N THR A 9 11.01 -5.75 3.51
CA THR A 9 12.07 -6.64 4.02
C THR A 9 11.60 -7.44 5.24
N LEU A 10 10.90 -6.80 6.17
CA LEU A 10 10.32 -7.48 7.32
C LEU A 10 9.32 -8.57 6.89
N LEU A 11 8.42 -8.27 5.93
CA LEU A 11 7.49 -9.28 5.41
C LEU A 11 8.24 -10.44 4.76
N ARG A 12 9.28 -10.17 3.95
CA ARG A 12 10.09 -11.20 3.28
C ARG A 12 10.85 -12.08 4.28
N ILE A 13 11.34 -11.51 5.37
CA ILE A 13 11.93 -12.27 6.49
C ILE A 13 10.87 -13.15 7.17
N LEU A 14 9.65 -12.64 7.41
CA LEU A 14 8.57 -13.42 8.01
C LEU A 14 8.14 -14.61 7.15
N VAL A 15 8.13 -14.45 5.82
CA VAL A 15 7.86 -15.56 4.87
C VAL A 15 9.03 -16.53 4.80
N GLY A 16 10.26 -16.05 4.98
CA GLY A 16 11.51 -16.84 4.83
C GLY A 16 12.17 -16.70 3.47
N LEU A 17 11.81 -15.68 2.73
CA LEU A 17 12.49 -15.31 1.48
C LEU A 17 13.82 -14.60 1.73
N GLU A 18 13.96 -14.00 2.91
CA GLU A 18 15.20 -13.36 3.36
C GLU A 18 15.59 -13.85 4.76
N THR A 19 16.88 -13.87 5.03
CA THR A 19 17.43 -14.22 6.36
C THR A 19 17.67 -12.94 7.16
N PRO A 20 17.32 -12.91 8.46
CA PRO A 20 17.63 -11.76 9.31
C PRO A 20 19.14 -11.62 9.50
N SER A 21 19.65 -10.38 9.55
CA SER A 21 21.07 -10.10 9.83
C SER A 21 21.48 -10.55 11.23
N SER A 22 20.56 -10.61 12.18
CA SER A 22 20.76 -11.10 13.54
C SER A 22 19.44 -11.61 14.12
N GLY A 23 19.51 -12.50 15.10
CA GLY A 23 18.33 -13.10 15.73
C GLY A 23 17.75 -14.27 14.94
N HIS A 24 16.59 -14.76 15.37
CA HIS A 24 15.93 -15.93 14.79
C HIS A 24 14.43 -15.68 14.65
N VAL A 25 13.85 -16.21 13.57
CA VAL A 25 12.40 -16.24 13.34
C VAL A 25 11.90 -17.66 13.61
N HIS A 26 11.03 -17.81 14.60
CA HIS A 26 10.39 -19.07 14.90
C HIS A 26 9.02 -19.14 14.23
N ARG A 27 8.78 -20.19 13.45
CA ARG A 27 7.49 -20.47 12.81
C ARG A 27 6.90 -21.74 13.38
N ALA A 28 5.60 -21.76 13.63
CA ALA A 28 4.91 -22.97 14.04
C ALA A 28 5.03 -24.04 12.93
N LYS A 29 5.19 -25.30 13.34
CA LYS A 29 5.24 -26.42 12.40
C LYS A 29 3.89 -26.55 11.67
N GLY A 30 3.93 -26.59 10.34
CA GLY A 30 2.73 -26.71 9.52
C GLY A 30 1.98 -25.39 9.27
N LEU A 31 2.50 -24.23 9.72
CA LEU A 31 1.91 -22.93 9.46
C LEU A 31 1.88 -22.65 7.94
N ARG A 32 0.69 -22.45 7.39
CA ARG A 32 0.50 -22.05 5.99
C ARG A 32 0.56 -20.53 5.91
N ILE A 33 1.52 -20.02 5.13
CA ILE A 33 1.74 -18.59 4.97
C ILE A 33 1.42 -18.21 3.53
N GLY A 34 0.49 -17.27 3.34
CA GLY A 34 0.21 -16.60 2.08
C GLY A 34 0.92 -15.24 2.04
N TYR A 35 1.60 -14.92 0.94
CA TYR A 35 2.30 -13.66 0.77
C TYR A 35 1.96 -13.01 -0.55
N LEU A 36 1.46 -11.78 -0.49
CA LEU A 36 1.28 -10.90 -1.64
C LEU A 36 2.45 -9.91 -1.68
N PRO A 37 3.44 -10.08 -2.57
CA PRO A 37 4.50 -9.09 -2.76
C PRO A 37 3.99 -7.89 -3.56
N GLN A 38 4.67 -6.76 -3.44
CA GLN A 38 4.44 -5.60 -4.29
C GLN A 38 4.74 -5.96 -5.75
N GLY A 39 3.79 -5.70 -6.66
CA GLY A 39 3.92 -6.06 -8.07
C GLY A 39 3.79 -7.56 -8.37
N ALA A 40 3.05 -8.31 -7.54
CA ALA A 40 2.75 -9.71 -7.79
C ALA A 40 2.15 -9.93 -9.18
N SER A 41 2.62 -10.97 -9.87
CA SER A 41 2.14 -11.33 -11.20
C SER A 41 1.89 -12.82 -11.27
N LEU A 42 0.85 -13.21 -12.01
CA LEU A 42 0.59 -14.59 -12.42
C LEU A 42 1.18 -14.84 -13.80
N GLU A 43 1.76 -16.00 -13.99
CA GLU A 43 2.37 -16.46 -15.24
C GLU A 43 1.65 -17.71 -15.75
N GLY A 44 1.62 -17.91 -17.07
CA GLY A 44 1.03 -19.05 -17.73
C GLY A 44 0.10 -18.64 -18.87
N ASP A 45 -0.26 -19.60 -19.73
CA ASP A 45 -1.10 -19.38 -20.93
C ASP A 45 -2.56 -19.78 -20.72
N HIS A 46 -2.92 -20.19 -19.50
CA HIS A 46 -4.27 -20.61 -19.14
C HIS A 46 -5.15 -19.43 -18.71
N THR A 47 -6.45 -19.66 -18.56
CA THR A 47 -7.40 -18.62 -18.20
C THR A 47 -7.36 -18.30 -16.71
N LEU A 48 -7.87 -17.10 -16.34
CA LEU A 48 -8.03 -16.69 -14.93
C LEU A 48 -8.79 -17.74 -14.13
N TRP A 49 -9.91 -18.26 -14.66
CA TRP A 49 -10.70 -19.30 -14.01
C TRP A 49 -9.87 -20.57 -13.74
N GLN A 50 -9.13 -21.03 -14.74
CA GLN A 50 -8.26 -22.20 -14.58
C GLN A 50 -7.21 -21.99 -13.51
N GLU A 51 -6.61 -20.81 -13.43
CA GLU A 51 -5.65 -20.47 -12.38
C GLU A 51 -6.29 -20.55 -10.99
N ILE A 52 -7.44 -19.93 -10.81
CA ILE A 52 -8.18 -19.96 -9.54
C ILE A 52 -8.57 -21.39 -9.16
N MET A 53 -8.98 -22.21 -10.12
CA MET A 53 -9.34 -23.62 -9.88
C MET A 53 -8.14 -24.47 -9.43
N THR A 54 -6.90 -24.03 -9.65
CA THR A 54 -5.71 -24.74 -9.15
C THR A 54 -5.69 -24.87 -7.62
N VAL A 55 -6.27 -23.90 -6.91
CA VAL A 55 -6.40 -23.92 -5.45
C VAL A 55 -7.23 -25.12 -4.98
N PHE A 56 -8.21 -25.50 -5.78
CA PHE A 56 -9.18 -26.54 -5.45
C PHE A 56 -8.85 -27.91 -6.04
N LYS A 57 -7.62 -28.12 -6.57
CA LYS A 57 -7.19 -29.43 -7.07
C LYS A 57 -7.48 -30.59 -6.10
N PRO A 58 -7.26 -30.46 -4.77
CA PRO A 58 -7.59 -31.54 -3.84
C PRO A 58 -9.09 -31.84 -3.79
N LEU A 59 -9.96 -30.81 -3.90
CA LEU A 59 -11.42 -31.00 -3.95
C LEU A 59 -11.86 -31.61 -5.26
N GLN A 60 -11.31 -31.16 -6.40
CA GLN A 60 -11.59 -31.73 -7.72
C GLN A 60 -11.20 -33.19 -7.80
N ALA A 61 -10.06 -33.57 -7.20
CA ALA A 61 -9.66 -34.98 -7.12
C ALA A 61 -10.64 -35.82 -6.27
N LEU A 62 -11.18 -35.27 -5.17
CA LEU A 62 -12.21 -35.95 -4.37
C LEU A 62 -13.53 -36.05 -5.14
N GLU A 63 -13.95 -35.01 -5.84
CA GLU A 63 -15.15 -34.95 -6.67
C GLU A 63 -15.08 -36.02 -7.78
N SER A 64 -13.96 -36.09 -8.49
CA SER A 64 -13.71 -37.13 -9.50
C SER A 64 -13.78 -38.55 -8.92
N ARG A 65 -13.18 -38.73 -7.72
CA ARG A 65 -13.21 -40.05 -7.06
C ARG A 65 -14.61 -40.43 -6.58
N LEU A 66 -15.42 -39.46 -6.09
CA LEU A 66 -16.82 -39.72 -5.75
C LEU A 66 -17.63 -40.12 -6.97
N HIS A 67 -17.41 -39.45 -8.10
CA HIS A 67 -18.06 -39.80 -9.36
C HIS A 67 -17.68 -41.22 -9.86
N ASP A 68 -16.39 -41.59 -9.76
CA ASP A 68 -15.96 -42.94 -10.10
C ASP A 68 -16.66 -44.00 -9.22
N LEU A 69 -16.80 -43.73 -7.91
CA LEU A 69 -17.50 -44.61 -7.00
C LEU A 69 -18.99 -44.71 -7.29
N GLU A 70 -19.64 -43.64 -7.73
CA GLU A 70 -21.05 -43.63 -8.17
C GLU A 70 -21.25 -44.53 -9.39
N LEU A 71 -20.29 -44.49 -10.33
CA LEU A 71 -20.30 -45.40 -11.49
C LEU A 71 -20.06 -46.86 -11.06
N ASP A 72 -19.15 -47.13 -10.11
CA ASP A 72 -18.90 -48.43 -9.58
C ASP A 72 -20.09 -49.02 -8.80
N MET A 73 -20.90 -48.16 -8.11
CA MET A 73 -22.14 -48.56 -7.45
C MET A 73 -23.21 -49.09 -8.43
N ALA A 74 -23.17 -48.66 -9.69
CA ALA A 74 -24.05 -49.19 -10.73
C ALA A 74 -23.67 -50.61 -11.16
N ASN A 75 -22.49 -51.12 -10.81
CA ASN A 75 -22.04 -52.47 -11.11
C ASN A 75 -22.25 -53.40 -9.91
N PRO A 76 -23.12 -54.43 -10.01
CA PRO A 76 -23.42 -55.32 -8.90
C PRO A 76 -22.23 -56.00 -8.24
N ALA A 77 -21.14 -56.23 -9.00
CA ALA A 77 -19.93 -56.88 -8.48
C ALA A 77 -19.06 -55.96 -7.64
N ARG A 78 -19.25 -54.64 -7.72
CA ARG A 78 -18.44 -53.59 -7.03
C ARG A 78 -19.24 -52.71 -6.10
N ALA A 79 -20.58 -52.80 -6.12
CA ALA A 79 -21.51 -51.92 -5.45
C ALA A 79 -21.28 -51.85 -3.92
N GLU A 80 -21.05 -52.97 -3.27
CA GLU A 80 -20.86 -53.01 -1.81
C GLU A 80 -19.57 -52.32 -1.37
N ALA A 81 -18.43 -52.60 -2.04
CA ALA A 81 -17.14 -51.96 -1.78
C ALA A 81 -17.14 -50.47 -2.13
N ALA A 82 -17.86 -50.07 -3.19
CA ALA A 82 -18.00 -48.68 -3.59
C ALA A 82 -18.84 -47.90 -2.56
N LEU A 83 -19.93 -48.48 -2.05
CA LEU A 83 -20.76 -47.84 -1.04
C LEU A 83 -19.99 -47.61 0.27
N GLU A 84 -19.22 -48.59 0.72
CA GLU A 84 -18.37 -48.49 1.92
C GLU A 84 -17.33 -47.35 1.81
N ALA A 85 -16.71 -47.20 0.62
CA ALA A 85 -15.72 -46.19 0.34
C ALA A 85 -16.33 -44.79 0.13
N TYR A 86 -17.57 -44.68 -0.36
CA TYR A 86 -18.24 -43.44 -0.72
C TYR A 86 -18.56 -42.56 0.47
N ALA A 87 -19.13 -43.11 1.53
CA ALA A 87 -19.59 -42.31 2.69
C ALA A 87 -18.46 -41.47 3.33
N PRO A 88 -17.29 -42.03 3.69
CA PRO A 88 -16.20 -41.26 4.29
C PRO A 88 -15.61 -40.21 3.33
N LEU A 89 -15.57 -40.50 2.03
CA LEU A 89 -15.08 -39.54 1.03
C LEU A 89 -16.07 -38.39 0.83
N ARG A 90 -17.37 -38.66 0.78
CA ARG A 90 -18.40 -37.64 0.70
C ARG A 90 -18.36 -36.72 1.91
N ASP A 91 -18.27 -37.27 3.12
CA ASP A 91 -18.19 -36.49 4.36
C ASP A 91 -16.93 -35.62 4.40
N ARG A 92 -15.81 -36.12 3.83
CA ARG A 92 -14.60 -35.32 3.66
C ARG A 92 -14.77 -34.20 2.65
N PHE A 93 -15.39 -34.49 1.50
CA PHE A 93 -15.68 -33.52 0.44
C PHE A 93 -16.58 -32.39 0.97
N GLU A 94 -17.65 -32.75 1.70
CA GLU A 94 -18.58 -31.81 2.32
C GLU A 94 -17.88 -30.91 3.35
N ARG A 95 -17.11 -31.48 4.29
CA ARG A 95 -16.34 -30.72 5.28
C ARG A 95 -15.33 -29.76 4.69
N MET A 96 -14.77 -30.07 3.52
CA MET A 96 -13.88 -29.21 2.78
C MET A 96 -14.60 -28.15 1.93
N GLY A 97 -15.94 -28.10 1.96
CA GLY A 97 -16.75 -27.15 1.19
C GLY A 97 -16.87 -27.52 -0.29
N GLY A 98 -16.85 -28.83 -0.61
CA GLY A 98 -16.87 -29.35 -1.97
C GLY A 98 -18.06 -28.91 -2.80
N TYR A 99 -19.24 -28.69 -2.18
CA TYR A 99 -20.42 -28.21 -2.92
C TYR A 99 -20.44 -26.69 -3.17
N THR A 100 -19.56 -25.92 -2.54
CA THR A 100 -19.59 -24.46 -2.58
C THR A 100 -18.31 -23.81 -3.11
N TYR A 101 -17.25 -24.60 -3.41
CA TYR A 101 -15.96 -24.04 -3.78
C TYR A 101 -15.98 -23.19 -5.05
N GLN A 102 -16.80 -23.59 -6.05
CA GLN A 102 -16.94 -22.80 -7.28
C GLN A 102 -17.64 -21.48 -7.05
N ASP A 103 -18.68 -21.46 -6.24
CA ASP A 103 -19.39 -20.21 -5.91
C ASP A 103 -18.54 -19.30 -5.04
N ARG A 104 -17.76 -19.86 -4.12
CA ARG A 104 -16.77 -19.13 -3.36
C ARG A 104 -15.69 -18.51 -4.26
N ALA A 105 -15.22 -19.23 -5.28
CA ALA A 105 -14.28 -18.71 -6.27
C ALA A 105 -14.89 -17.53 -7.04
N LYS A 106 -16.12 -17.68 -7.55
CA LYS A 106 -16.86 -16.61 -8.24
C LYS A 106 -17.04 -15.38 -7.35
N HIS A 107 -17.46 -15.59 -6.09
CA HIS A 107 -17.67 -14.52 -5.13
C HIS A 107 -16.40 -13.70 -4.89
N VAL A 108 -15.24 -14.36 -4.70
CA VAL A 108 -13.95 -13.68 -4.49
C VAL A 108 -13.51 -12.93 -5.76
N LEU A 109 -13.66 -13.53 -6.94
CA LEU A 109 -13.33 -12.87 -8.20
C LEU A 109 -14.21 -11.63 -8.44
N MET A 110 -15.52 -11.74 -8.26
CA MET A 110 -16.45 -10.62 -8.39
C MET A 110 -16.12 -9.50 -7.41
N GLY A 111 -15.83 -9.85 -6.16
CA GLY A 111 -15.46 -8.88 -5.12
C GLY A 111 -14.18 -8.11 -5.43
N LEU A 112 -13.24 -8.72 -6.16
CA LEU A 112 -12.00 -8.09 -6.62
C LEU A 112 -12.13 -7.44 -8.01
N GLY A 113 -13.36 -7.29 -8.53
CA GLY A 113 -13.66 -6.58 -9.76
C GLY A 113 -13.36 -7.38 -11.03
N PHE A 114 -13.58 -8.71 -10.99
CA PHE A 114 -13.61 -9.58 -12.15
C PHE A 114 -15.04 -10.08 -12.38
N PRO A 115 -15.81 -9.46 -13.28
CA PRO A 115 -17.13 -9.93 -13.62
C PRO A 115 -17.06 -11.30 -14.33
N PRO A 116 -18.17 -12.07 -14.39
CA PRO A 116 -18.17 -13.43 -14.94
C PRO A 116 -17.63 -13.54 -16.37
N GLU A 117 -17.81 -12.48 -17.17
CA GLU A 117 -17.37 -12.40 -18.57
C GLU A 117 -15.82 -12.40 -18.66
N GLU A 118 -15.15 -11.90 -17.63
CA GLU A 118 -13.68 -11.81 -17.56
C GLU A 118 -13.03 -13.10 -17.04
N HIS A 119 -13.77 -14.04 -16.47
CA HIS A 119 -13.21 -15.25 -15.89
C HIS A 119 -12.43 -16.12 -16.88
N ASN A 120 -12.82 -16.09 -18.16
CA ASN A 120 -12.19 -16.88 -19.23
C ASN A 120 -11.06 -16.13 -19.97
N ILE A 121 -10.68 -14.94 -19.53
CA ILE A 121 -9.57 -14.20 -20.14
C ILE A 121 -8.26 -14.94 -19.84
N PRO A 122 -7.40 -15.20 -20.87
CA PRO A 122 -6.07 -15.75 -20.67
C PRO A 122 -5.19 -14.81 -19.81
N LEU A 123 -4.38 -15.38 -18.92
CA LEU A 123 -3.50 -14.60 -18.02
C LEU A 123 -2.58 -13.60 -18.74
N PRO A 124 -2.01 -13.92 -19.92
CA PRO A 124 -1.18 -12.96 -20.65
C PRO A 124 -1.91 -11.67 -21.05
N HIS A 125 -3.22 -11.73 -21.27
CA HIS A 125 -4.03 -10.59 -21.68
C HIS A 125 -4.47 -9.71 -20.50
N LEU A 126 -4.25 -10.13 -19.26
CA LEU A 126 -4.52 -9.32 -18.09
C LEU A 126 -3.46 -8.21 -17.94
N SER A 127 -3.91 -7.03 -17.60
CA SER A 127 -3.03 -5.92 -17.20
C SER A 127 -2.25 -6.28 -15.93
N GLY A 128 -1.13 -5.58 -15.64
CA GLY A 128 -0.35 -5.79 -14.41
C GLY A 128 -1.20 -5.67 -13.14
N GLY A 129 -2.09 -4.67 -13.08
CA GLY A 129 -3.00 -4.50 -11.95
C GLY A 129 -4.04 -5.63 -11.84
N GLN A 130 -4.56 -6.14 -12.97
CA GLN A 130 -5.44 -7.31 -12.98
C GLN A 130 -4.71 -8.57 -12.51
N LYS A 131 -3.47 -8.78 -12.94
CA LYS A 131 -2.64 -9.91 -12.48
C LYS A 131 -2.41 -9.89 -10.97
N THR A 132 -2.13 -8.70 -10.40
CA THR A 132 -1.99 -8.54 -8.95
C THR A 132 -3.29 -8.85 -8.20
N ARG A 133 -4.44 -8.39 -8.72
CA ARG A 133 -5.77 -8.69 -8.15
C ARG A 133 -6.10 -10.19 -8.24
N ALA A 134 -5.81 -10.82 -9.36
CA ALA A 134 -5.99 -12.26 -9.56
C ALA A 134 -5.11 -13.08 -8.60
N PHE A 135 -3.87 -12.66 -8.38
CA PHE A 135 -2.98 -13.28 -7.39
C PHE A 135 -3.55 -13.13 -5.96
N LEU A 136 -4.08 -11.95 -5.61
CA LEU A 136 -4.75 -11.74 -4.33
C LEU A 136 -5.97 -12.66 -4.20
N ALA A 137 -6.81 -12.80 -5.24
CA ALA A 137 -7.94 -13.71 -5.24
C ALA A 137 -7.52 -15.15 -4.92
N ARG A 138 -6.46 -15.64 -5.57
CA ARG A 138 -5.90 -16.95 -5.31
C ARG A 138 -5.47 -17.12 -3.86
N LEU A 139 -4.72 -16.17 -3.31
CA LEU A 139 -4.27 -16.21 -1.91
C LEU A 139 -5.44 -16.23 -0.91
N LEU A 140 -6.48 -15.45 -1.15
CA LEU A 140 -7.66 -15.43 -0.28
C LEU A 140 -8.40 -16.78 -0.31
N LEU A 141 -8.45 -17.44 -1.46
CA LEU A 141 -9.07 -18.76 -1.63
C LEU A 141 -8.25 -19.89 -1.02
N GLU A 142 -6.91 -19.79 -1.03
CA GLU A 142 -6.00 -20.73 -0.36
C GLU A 142 -6.21 -20.74 1.17
N SER A 143 -6.78 -19.68 1.72
CA SER A 143 -7.10 -19.52 3.15
C SER A 143 -5.91 -19.90 4.05
N PRO A 144 -4.77 -19.20 3.97
CA PRO A 144 -3.61 -19.46 4.81
C PRO A 144 -3.87 -19.05 6.27
N ASP A 145 -3.11 -19.65 7.21
CA ASP A 145 -3.19 -19.34 8.64
C ASP A 145 -2.60 -17.96 8.95
N LEU A 146 -1.59 -17.54 8.15
CA LEU A 146 -0.97 -16.21 8.19
C LEU A 146 -0.97 -15.62 6.78
N LEU A 147 -1.64 -14.50 6.61
CA LEU A 147 -1.70 -13.74 5.36
C LEU A 147 -0.86 -12.48 5.49
N LEU A 148 0.15 -12.35 4.65
CA LEU A 148 1.05 -11.20 4.58
C LEU A 148 0.78 -10.43 3.29
N LEU A 149 0.37 -9.15 3.41
CA LEU A 149 -0.05 -8.33 2.29
C LEU A 149 0.84 -7.08 2.19
N ASP A 150 1.51 -6.91 1.06
CA ASP A 150 2.29 -5.70 0.78
C ASP A 150 1.51 -4.82 -0.19
N GLU A 151 0.93 -3.73 0.33
CA GLU A 151 0.10 -2.75 -0.39
C GLU A 151 -1.09 -3.36 -1.15
N PRO A 152 -1.98 -4.13 -0.48
CA PRO A 152 -3.05 -4.87 -1.14
C PRO A 152 -4.12 -3.99 -1.80
N THR A 153 -4.22 -2.71 -1.43
CA THR A 153 -5.20 -1.76 -1.99
C THR A 153 -4.74 -1.12 -3.30
N ASN A 154 -3.47 -1.30 -3.67
CA ASN A 154 -2.99 -0.83 -4.96
C ASN A 154 -3.73 -1.56 -6.09
N HIS A 155 -4.12 -0.83 -7.11
CA HIS A 155 -4.89 -1.33 -8.26
C HIS A 155 -6.33 -1.76 -7.97
N LEU A 156 -6.84 -1.61 -6.74
CA LEU A 156 -8.24 -1.80 -6.40
C LEU A 156 -9.01 -0.48 -6.60
N ASP A 157 -10.24 -0.59 -7.07
CA ASP A 157 -11.19 0.51 -7.00
C ASP A 157 -11.92 0.52 -5.65
N LEU A 158 -12.73 1.53 -5.42
CA LEU A 158 -13.40 1.71 -4.14
C LEU A 158 -14.28 0.52 -3.74
N GLN A 159 -14.98 -0.07 -4.71
CA GLN A 159 -15.87 -1.22 -4.46
C GLN A 159 -15.07 -2.46 -4.06
N ALA A 160 -13.95 -2.72 -4.74
CA ALA A 160 -13.06 -3.83 -4.40
C ALA A 160 -12.37 -3.63 -3.05
N ILE A 161 -12.02 -2.38 -2.69
CA ILE A 161 -11.48 -2.05 -1.36
C ILE A 161 -12.51 -2.32 -0.26
N GLU A 162 -13.76 -1.86 -0.43
CA GLU A 162 -14.84 -2.09 0.52
C GLU A 162 -15.15 -3.58 0.68
N TRP A 163 -15.16 -4.32 -0.43
CA TRP A 163 -15.33 -5.76 -0.40
C TRP A 163 -14.19 -6.47 0.34
N LEU A 164 -12.93 -6.11 0.04
CA LEU A 164 -11.75 -6.69 0.70
C LEU A 164 -11.76 -6.39 2.21
N GLU A 165 -12.16 -5.18 2.61
CA GLU A 165 -12.35 -4.79 4.00
C GLU A 165 -13.34 -5.73 4.71
N GLY A 166 -14.53 -5.92 4.12
CA GLY A 166 -15.54 -6.85 4.63
C GLY A 166 -15.00 -8.27 4.74
N TYR A 167 -14.31 -8.76 3.73
CA TYR A 167 -13.74 -10.09 3.68
C TYR A 167 -12.67 -10.32 4.76
N LEU A 168 -11.72 -9.38 4.92
CA LEU A 168 -10.67 -9.48 5.93
C LEU A 168 -11.20 -9.35 7.37
N ASN A 169 -12.29 -8.65 7.59
CA ASN A 169 -12.92 -8.56 8.91
C ASN A 169 -13.58 -9.89 9.35
N THR A 170 -13.93 -10.75 8.41
CA THR A 170 -14.43 -12.12 8.67
C THR A 170 -13.33 -13.18 8.62
N TRP A 171 -12.07 -12.79 8.37
CA TRP A 171 -10.96 -13.70 8.26
C TRP A 171 -10.60 -14.33 9.61
N GLU A 172 -10.58 -15.67 9.68
CA GLU A 172 -10.26 -16.39 10.92
C GLU A 172 -8.75 -16.48 11.22
N GLY A 173 -7.91 -16.35 10.18
CA GLY A 173 -6.45 -16.37 10.31
C GLY A 173 -5.86 -15.03 10.75
N THR A 174 -4.54 -14.99 10.87
CA THR A 174 -3.82 -13.74 11.17
C THR A 174 -3.46 -13.01 9.88
N VAL A 175 -3.71 -11.69 9.85
CA VAL A 175 -3.33 -10.83 8.73
C VAL A 175 -2.30 -9.80 9.20
N VAL A 176 -1.20 -9.68 8.46
CA VAL A 176 -0.21 -8.60 8.60
C VAL A 176 -0.13 -7.89 7.27
N MET A 177 -0.34 -6.57 7.27
CA MET A 177 -0.35 -5.81 6.04
C MET A 177 0.53 -4.57 6.12
N VAL A 178 1.13 -4.21 5.00
CA VAL A 178 1.68 -2.89 4.74
C VAL A 178 0.66 -2.16 3.88
N ALA A 179 0.16 -1.02 4.33
CA ALA A 179 -0.81 -0.23 3.57
C ALA A 179 -0.55 1.27 3.76
N HIS A 180 -0.94 2.04 2.75
CA HIS A 180 -0.91 3.51 2.78
C HIS A 180 -2.30 4.12 2.91
N ASP A 181 -3.35 3.34 2.66
CA ASP A 181 -4.72 3.76 2.81
C ASP A 181 -5.12 3.79 4.29
N ARG A 182 -5.33 5.00 4.80
CA ARG A 182 -5.68 5.24 6.22
C ARG A 182 -7.08 4.75 6.54
N TYR A 183 -8.02 4.91 5.62
CA TYR A 183 -9.41 4.50 5.81
C TYR A 183 -9.51 2.99 5.88
N PHE A 184 -8.88 2.28 4.96
CA PHE A 184 -8.79 0.83 4.97
C PHE A 184 -8.16 0.29 6.26
N MET A 185 -7.02 0.89 6.70
CA MET A 185 -6.37 0.51 7.95
C MET A 185 -7.27 0.77 9.17
N ASP A 186 -8.02 1.86 9.16
CA ASP A 186 -8.85 2.21 10.32
C ASP A 186 -9.99 1.21 10.56
N ARG A 187 -10.47 0.56 9.49
CA ARG A 187 -11.55 -0.42 9.54
C ARG A 187 -11.09 -1.88 9.69
N THR A 188 -9.87 -2.19 9.28
CA THR A 188 -9.39 -3.58 9.24
C THR A 188 -8.41 -3.94 10.36
N VAL A 189 -7.54 -2.99 10.79
CA VAL A 189 -6.47 -3.33 11.73
C VAL A 189 -6.88 -3.14 13.19
N ARG A 190 -6.35 -4.01 14.06
CA ARG A 190 -6.52 -3.96 15.51
C ARG A 190 -5.23 -3.62 16.24
N LYS A 191 -4.09 -3.67 15.56
CA LYS A 191 -2.77 -3.30 16.08
C LYS A 191 -1.97 -2.66 14.95
N VAL A 192 -1.18 -1.65 15.28
CA VAL A 192 -0.28 -0.99 14.32
C VAL A 192 1.15 -1.19 14.78
N TRP A 193 1.99 -1.65 13.86
CA TRP A 193 3.43 -1.74 14.04
C TRP A 193 4.08 -0.58 13.28
N GLU A 194 4.68 0.34 14.01
CA GLU A 194 5.44 1.44 13.42
C GLU A 194 6.91 1.06 13.31
N LEU A 195 7.40 0.96 12.08
CA LEU A 195 8.82 0.79 11.82
C LEU A 195 9.41 2.15 11.46
N ALA A 196 10.20 2.71 12.36
CA ALA A 196 10.83 4.00 12.20
C ALA A 196 12.17 4.06 12.92
N PHE A 197 13.16 4.72 12.34
CA PHE A 197 14.49 4.95 12.94
C PHE A 197 15.16 3.66 13.46
N GLY A 198 15.01 2.54 12.72
CA GLY A 198 15.58 1.24 13.09
C GLY A 198 14.91 0.56 14.27
N ARG A 199 13.76 1.05 14.74
CA ARG A 199 12.99 0.48 15.85
C ARG A 199 11.58 0.13 15.41
N LEU A 200 11.03 -0.94 16.02
CA LEU A 200 9.64 -1.33 15.87
C LEU A 200 8.87 -0.96 17.14
N GLU A 201 7.87 -0.10 17.00
CA GLU A 201 6.96 0.22 18.11
C GLU A 201 5.56 -0.36 17.82
N VAL A 202 4.94 -0.91 18.87
CA VAL A 202 3.61 -1.54 18.79
C VAL A 202 2.58 -0.62 19.45
N TYR A 203 1.47 -0.43 18.74
CA TYR A 203 0.32 0.35 19.20
C TYR A 203 -0.94 -0.52 19.11
N SER A 204 -1.78 -0.45 20.13
CA SER A 204 -3.06 -1.15 20.16
C SER A 204 -4.17 -0.26 19.59
N GLY A 205 -5.12 -0.89 18.89
CA GLY A 205 -6.21 -0.20 18.24
C GLY A 205 -6.00 -0.03 16.74
N ASN A 206 -6.92 0.69 16.12
CA ASN A 206 -6.89 1.02 14.70
C ASN A 206 -5.93 2.18 14.37
N TYR A 207 -5.94 2.64 13.12
CA TYR A 207 -5.04 3.69 12.66
C TYR A 207 -5.29 5.03 13.40
N SER A 208 -6.54 5.41 13.64
CA SER A 208 -6.88 6.64 14.38
C SER A 208 -6.36 6.61 15.81
N HIS A 209 -6.52 5.48 16.51
CA HIS A 209 -5.94 5.31 17.85
C HIS A 209 -4.41 5.36 17.84
N TYR A 210 -3.77 4.76 16.82
CA TYR A 210 -2.33 4.85 16.64
C TYR A 210 -1.87 6.31 16.54
N VAL A 211 -2.51 7.13 15.71
CA VAL A 211 -2.14 8.55 15.52
C VAL A 211 -2.19 9.31 16.85
N GLN A 212 -3.25 9.10 17.64
CA GLN A 212 -3.39 9.73 18.96
C GLN A 212 -2.32 9.28 19.96
N GLN A 213 -2.10 7.96 20.06
CA GLN A 213 -1.09 7.39 20.96
C GLN A 213 0.32 7.85 20.59
N ARG A 214 0.62 7.88 19.27
CA ARG A 214 1.89 8.34 18.74
C ARG A 214 2.16 9.81 19.12
N SER A 215 1.18 10.70 18.89
CA SER A 215 1.28 12.10 19.27
C SER A 215 1.53 12.26 20.77
N SER A 216 0.73 11.60 21.60
CA SER A 216 0.88 11.66 23.07
C SER A 216 2.23 11.12 23.54
N ARG A 217 2.73 10.01 22.95
CA ARG A 217 4.06 9.49 23.28
C ARG A 217 5.18 10.44 22.86
N HIS A 218 5.05 11.07 21.68
CA HIS A 218 6.03 12.03 21.19
C HIS A 218 6.09 13.28 22.09
N GLU A 219 4.94 13.85 22.45
CA GLU A 219 4.85 14.98 23.37
C GLU A 219 5.46 14.67 24.75
N ARG A 220 5.18 13.48 25.29
CA ARG A 220 5.75 13.02 26.55
C ARG A 220 7.28 12.89 26.45
N ARG A 221 7.80 12.21 25.42
CA ARG A 221 9.25 12.08 25.20
C ARG A 221 9.92 13.45 25.06
N LEU A 222 9.28 14.40 24.38
CA LEU A 222 9.81 15.76 24.22
C LEU A 222 9.84 16.51 25.55
N LYS A 223 8.80 16.34 26.37
CA LYS A 223 8.74 16.93 27.73
C LYS A 223 9.82 16.33 28.63
N ASP A 224 9.97 15.02 28.63
CA ASP A 224 10.98 14.31 29.43
C ASP A 224 12.41 14.74 29.01
N TYR A 225 12.67 14.82 27.70
CA TYR A 225 13.94 15.31 27.16
C TYR A 225 14.21 16.76 27.59
N ARG A 226 13.25 17.66 27.48
CA ARG A 226 13.40 19.07 27.89
C ARG A 226 13.70 19.18 29.39
N ALA A 227 12.96 18.45 30.23
CA ALA A 227 13.19 18.42 31.66
C ALA A 227 14.61 17.92 32.01
N GLN A 228 15.08 16.88 31.28
CA GLN A 228 16.43 16.37 31.43
C GLN A 228 17.49 17.39 30.99
N GLN A 229 17.31 18.09 29.89
CA GLN A 229 18.23 19.16 29.43
C GLN A 229 18.29 20.33 30.43
N GLU A 230 17.16 20.72 30.99
CA GLU A 230 17.12 21.74 32.05
C GLU A 230 17.88 21.29 33.31
N PHE A 231 17.72 20.04 33.71
CA PHE A 231 18.47 19.47 34.84
C PHE A 231 19.97 19.47 34.55
N ILE A 232 20.40 18.99 33.38
CA ILE A 232 21.81 18.99 32.96
C ILE A 232 22.37 20.40 32.96
N ALA A 233 21.66 21.38 32.38
CA ALA A 233 22.10 22.79 32.35
C ALA A 233 22.27 23.39 33.74
N LYS A 234 21.36 23.09 34.69
CA LYS A 234 21.46 23.53 36.07
C LYS A 234 22.66 22.93 36.80
N GLU A 235 22.94 21.65 36.60
CA GLU A 235 24.10 20.98 37.20
C GLU A 235 25.43 21.50 36.60
N GLU A 236 25.48 21.74 35.29
CA GLU A 236 26.64 22.36 34.61
C GLU A 236 26.92 23.77 35.11
N ASP A 237 25.88 24.59 35.27
CA ASP A 237 26.03 25.93 35.78
C ASP A 237 26.54 25.96 37.23
N PHE A 238 26.05 25.05 38.07
CA PHE A 238 26.56 24.87 39.42
C PHE A 238 28.05 24.43 39.39
N ILE A 239 28.40 23.43 38.57
CA ILE A 239 29.76 22.93 38.49
C ILE A 239 30.69 24.06 38.00
N ARG A 240 30.29 24.82 36.95
CA ARG A 240 31.09 25.92 36.42
C ARG A 240 31.35 27.04 37.49
N ARG A 241 30.33 27.42 38.27
CA ARG A 241 30.46 28.47 39.31
C ARG A 241 31.34 28.06 40.47
N TYR A 242 31.32 26.80 40.87
CA TYR A 242 31.96 26.38 42.11
C TYR A 242 33.19 25.50 41.94
N MET A 243 33.60 25.17 40.73
CA MET A 243 34.75 24.27 40.45
C MET A 243 36.08 24.80 41.03
N ALA A 244 36.30 26.13 40.98
CA ALA A 244 37.54 26.80 41.44
C ALA A 244 37.45 27.41 42.86
N GLY A 245 36.35 27.15 43.64
CA GLY A 245 36.12 27.79 44.92
C GLY A 245 36.06 26.85 46.09
N GLN A 246 35.65 27.35 47.27
CA GLN A 246 35.51 26.57 48.51
C GLN A 246 34.61 25.33 48.41
N ARG A 247 33.71 25.32 47.43
CA ARG A 247 32.79 24.18 47.16
C ARG A 247 33.30 23.26 46.08
N SER A 248 34.58 23.30 45.72
CA SER A 248 35.18 22.47 44.64
C SER A 248 34.97 20.97 44.83
N ARG A 249 35.00 20.48 46.10
CA ARG A 249 34.72 19.08 46.40
C ARG A 249 33.29 18.65 46.04
N GLN A 250 32.28 19.56 46.30
CA GLN A 250 30.90 19.32 45.91
C GLN A 250 30.74 19.37 44.38
N ALA A 251 31.38 20.33 43.72
CA ALA A 251 31.34 20.51 42.26
C ALA A 251 31.94 19.26 41.56
N LYS A 252 33.07 18.73 42.03
CA LYS A 252 33.67 17.48 41.54
C LYS A 252 32.75 16.26 41.73
N GLY A 253 32.06 16.16 42.87
CA GLY A 253 31.10 15.10 43.13
C GLY A 253 29.88 15.15 42.19
N ARG A 254 29.38 16.36 41.92
CA ARG A 254 28.27 16.57 40.95
C ARG A 254 28.73 16.29 39.53
N LEU A 255 29.93 16.70 39.14
CA LEU A 255 30.48 16.41 37.80
C LEU A 255 30.52 14.90 37.58
N LYS A 256 31.09 14.10 38.50
CA LYS A 256 31.13 12.65 38.36
C LYS A 256 29.75 12.02 38.26
N ARG A 257 28.75 12.55 38.99
CA ARG A 257 27.36 12.09 38.88
C ARG A 257 26.73 12.46 37.51
N LEU A 258 26.98 13.69 37.05
CA LEU A 258 26.47 14.15 35.74
C LEU A 258 27.07 13.36 34.58
N GLU A 259 28.38 13.06 34.63
CA GLU A 259 29.04 12.22 33.63
C GLU A 259 28.45 10.79 33.60
N ARG A 260 28.19 10.20 34.77
CA ARG A 260 27.53 8.90 34.86
C ARG A 260 26.09 8.98 34.30
N PHE A 261 25.33 9.99 34.70
CA PHE A 261 23.96 10.21 34.23
C PHE A 261 23.92 10.37 32.68
N ARG A 262 24.84 11.13 32.12
CA ARG A 262 24.94 11.30 30.65
C ARG A 262 25.27 9.99 29.93
N ARG A 263 26.10 9.16 30.52
CA ARG A 263 26.47 7.89 29.93
C ARG A 263 25.36 6.84 30.01
N ASP A 264 24.68 6.76 31.16
CA ASP A 264 23.80 5.66 31.51
C ASP A 264 22.29 6.02 31.31
N GLU A 265 21.90 7.29 31.41
CA GLU A 265 20.50 7.72 31.48
C GLU A 265 20.14 8.87 30.50
N ALA A 266 21.09 9.35 29.68
CA ALA A 266 20.76 10.42 28.74
C ALA A 266 19.74 9.98 27.71
N LEU A 267 18.69 10.80 27.56
CA LEU A 267 17.68 10.61 26.54
C LEU A 267 18.16 11.20 25.21
N ASP A 268 17.98 10.47 24.15
CA ASP A 268 18.16 11.02 22.81
C ASP A 268 17.06 12.06 22.50
N ARG A 269 17.44 13.09 21.78
CA ARG A 269 16.45 14.06 21.29
C ARG A 269 15.42 13.34 20.42
N PRO A 270 14.12 13.45 20.74
CA PRO A 270 13.09 12.91 19.87
C PRO A 270 13.21 13.48 18.47
N ILE A 271 13.28 12.59 17.49
CA ILE A 271 13.39 12.98 16.07
C ILE A 271 12.04 13.50 15.63
N GLU A 272 12.01 14.75 15.21
CA GLU A 272 10.84 15.36 14.59
C GLU A 272 10.72 14.86 13.14
N GLU A 273 9.57 14.29 12.79
CA GLU A 273 9.30 13.99 11.40
C GLU A 273 9.14 15.27 10.60
N GLN A 274 9.98 15.43 9.62
CA GLN A 274 9.80 16.49 8.65
C GLN A 274 8.58 16.15 7.80
N SER A 275 7.63 17.06 7.71
CA SER A 275 6.46 16.94 6.82
C SER A 275 6.72 17.71 5.52
N ILE A 276 6.25 17.16 4.41
CA ILE A 276 6.26 17.87 3.14
C ILE A 276 5.25 19.01 3.23
N SER A 277 5.73 20.25 3.05
CA SER A 277 4.88 21.45 3.00
C SER A 277 4.80 21.97 1.58
N LEU A 278 3.76 21.55 0.86
CA LEU A 278 3.50 22.03 -0.50
C LEU A 278 2.67 23.31 -0.48
N ARG A 279 3.18 24.36 -1.07
CA ARG A 279 2.43 25.57 -1.37
C ARG A 279 2.45 25.78 -2.88
N PHE A 280 1.33 25.52 -3.53
CA PHE A 280 1.16 25.85 -4.94
C PHE A 280 0.91 27.36 -5.07
N GLN A 281 1.86 28.06 -5.68
CA GLN A 281 1.71 29.48 -6.00
C GLN A 281 1.49 29.62 -7.50
N THR A 282 0.38 30.19 -7.90
CA THR A 282 0.14 30.58 -9.28
C THR A 282 0.42 32.07 -9.44
N PRO A 283 1.50 32.46 -10.11
CA PRO A 283 1.88 33.87 -10.25
C PRO A 283 0.92 34.68 -11.14
N LEU A 284 0.15 34.04 -11.99
CA LEU A 284 -0.82 34.67 -12.87
C LEU A 284 -2.25 34.20 -12.50
N ARG A 285 -3.18 35.15 -12.46
CA ARG A 285 -4.60 34.85 -12.23
C ARG A 285 -5.18 34.28 -13.52
N SER A 286 -5.66 33.03 -13.50
CA SER A 286 -6.47 32.45 -14.57
C SER A 286 -7.87 33.05 -14.59
N GLY A 287 -8.60 32.84 -15.69
CA GLY A 287 -10.04 33.16 -15.75
C GLY A 287 -10.85 32.40 -14.69
N ASP A 288 -12.08 32.84 -14.44
CA ASP A 288 -12.96 32.23 -13.43
C ASP A 288 -13.48 30.85 -13.90
N LYS A 289 -13.73 30.66 -15.21
CA LYS A 289 -14.00 29.35 -15.80
C LYS A 289 -12.67 28.64 -16.12
N VAL A 290 -12.51 27.46 -15.56
CA VAL A 290 -11.25 26.69 -15.66
C VAL A 290 -11.38 25.59 -16.71
N ILE A 291 -12.43 24.78 -16.63
CA ILE A 291 -12.74 23.71 -17.58
C ILE A 291 -14.25 23.74 -17.81
N TRP A 292 -14.66 23.59 -19.05
CA TRP A 292 -16.08 23.35 -19.38
C TRP A 292 -16.20 22.36 -20.51
N SER A 293 -17.30 21.64 -20.52
CA SER A 293 -17.68 20.74 -21.59
C SER A 293 -19.13 20.94 -21.99
N GLN A 294 -19.42 20.62 -23.23
CA GLN A 294 -20.77 20.64 -23.77
C GLN A 294 -20.98 19.43 -24.66
N ASP A 295 -22.07 18.69 -24.43
CA ASP A 295 -22.46 17.48 -25.17
C ASP A 295 -21.28 16.48 -25.35
N LEU A 296 -20.39 16.39 -24.36
CA LEU A 296 -19.13 15.67 -24.47
C LEU A 296 -19.32 14.16 -24.45
N GLN A 297 -18.78 13.49 -25.45
CA GLN A 297 -18.72 12.03 -25.54
C GLN A 297 -17.28 11.57 -25.51
N VAL A 298 -16.96 10.73 -24.51
CA VAL A 298 -15.59 10.26 -24.24
C VAL A 298 -15.44 8.81 -24.68
N GLY A 299 -14.37 8.49 -25.36
CA GLY A 299 -14.05 7.13 -25.83
C GLY A 299 -12.99 7.11 -26.90
N TYR A 300 -12.77 5.95 -27.47
CA TYR A 300 -11.82 5.72 -28.56
C TYR A 300 -12.54 5.31 -29.86
N ASP A 301 -13.78 4.82 -29.77
CA ASP A 301 -14.60 4.36 -30.90
C ASP A 301 -15.98 4.98 -30.79
N LEU A 302 -16.42 5.58 -31.91
CA LEU A 302 -17.76 6.17 -32.05
C LEU A 302 -18.87 5.14 -31.87
N ALA A 303 -18.62 3.88 -32.24
CA ALA A 303 -19.60 2.80 -32.10
C ALA A 303 -19.73 2.31 -30.64
N ALA A 304 -18.69 2.54 -29.80
CA ALA A 304 -18.63 2.11 -28.40
C ALA A 304 -18.02 3.21 -27.52
N PRO A 305 -18.71 4.33 -27.29
CA PRO A 305 -18.23 5.37 -26.38
C PRO A 305 -18.15 4.84 -24.95
N LEU A 306 -17.15 5.27 -24.19
CA LEU A 306 -17.01 4.89 -22.78
C LEU A 306 -18.14 5.48 -21.94
N PHE A 307 -18.45 6.75 -22.14
CA PHE A 307 -19.60 7.40 -21.50
C PHE A 307 -19.92 8.76 -22.13
N HIS A 308 -21.14 9.24 -21.86
CA HIS A 308 -21.57 10.61 -22.11
C HIS A 308 -21.35 11.44 -20.83
N CYS A 309 -20.70 12.56 -21.01
CA CYS A 309 -20.46 13.49 -19.90
C CYS A 309 -21.56 14.58 -19.93
N PRO A 310 -22.19 14.90 -18.79
CA PRO A 310 -23.06 16.05 -18.69
C PRO A 310 -22.27 17.35 -18.95
N ASP A 311 -22.97 18.43 -19.27
CA ASP A 311 -22.34 19.73 -19.38
C ASP A 311 -21.69 20.11 -18.02
N LEU A 312 -20.39 20.38 -18.06
CA LEU A 312 -19.61 20.73 -16.90
C LEU A 312 -19.14 22.19 -16.98
N ASP A 313 -19.14 22.86 -15.85
CA ASP A 313 -18.56 24.20 -15.68
C ASP A 313 -17.74 24.18 -14.36
N LEU A 314 -16.44 23.89 -14.47
CA LEU A 314 -15.54 23.88 -13.32
C LEU A 314 -14.92 25.26 -13.17
N ARG A 315 -15.06 25.82 -11.96
CA ARG A 315 -14.62 27.16 -11.65
C ARG A 315 -13.34 27.16 -10.81
N ARG A 316 -12.68 28.29 -10.83
CA ARG A 316 -11.48 28.51 -10.06
C ARG A 316 -11.72 28.34 -8.56
N GLY A 317 -10.86 27.55 -7.92
CA GLY A 317 -10.92 27.26 -6.48
C GLY A 317 -11.78 26.06 -6.13
N GLU A 318 -12.47 25.46 -7.09
CA GLU A 318 -13.18 24.20 -6.89
C GLU A 318 -12.21 23.02 -6.89
N CYS A 319 -12.51 22.04 -6.06
CA CYS A 319 -11.83 20.76 -6.02
C CYS A 319 -12.86 19.67 -6.28
N VAL A 320 -12.66 18.90 -7.35
CA VAL A 320 -13.59 17.85 -7.79
C VAL A 320 -12.90 16.50 -7.73
N ALA A 321 -13.58 15.51 -7.14
CA ALA A 321 -13.15 14.11 -7.17
C ALA A 321 -13.89 13.36 -8.28
N LEU A 322 -13.13 12.69 -9.17
CA LEU A 322 -13.67 11.82 -10.20
C LEU A 322 -13.65 10.37 -9.70
N LEU A 323 -14.81 9.80 -9.41
CA LEU A 323 -14.99 8.45 -8.89
C LEU A 323 -15.59 7.52 -9.95
N GLY A 324 -15.26 6.24 -9.86
CA GLY A 324 -15.80 5.19 -10.72
C GLY A 324 -14.93 3.93 -10.72
N PRO A 325 -15.47 2.81 -11.21
CA PRO A 325 -14.73 1.54 -11.33
C PRO A 325 -13.48 1.66 -12.19
N ASN A 326 -12.57 0.70 -12.07
CA ASN A 326 -11.45 0.58 -13.00
C ASN A 326 -11.98 0.31 -14.42
N GLY A 327 -11.36 0.94 -15.42
CA GLY A 327 -11.82 0.85 -16.81
C GLY A 327 -12.99 1.78 -17.20
N SER A 328 -13.60 2.51 -16.26
CA SER A 328 -14.73 3.42 -16.57
C SER A 328 -14.36 4.68 -17.37
N GLY A 329 -13.10 4.85 -17.78
CA GLY A 329 -12.67 5.97 -18.61
C GLY A 329 -12.22 7.22 -17.86
N LYS A 330 -11.96 7.17 -16.54
CA LYS A 330 -11.52 8.34 -15.75
C LYS A 330 -10.26 9.02 -16.31
N THR A 331 -9.25 8.24 -16.62
CA THR A 331 -8.00 8.75 -17.21
C THR A 331 -8.22 9.27 -18.62
N THR A 332 -9.06 8.59 -19.42
CA THR A 332 -9.44 9.03 -20.77
C THR A 332 -10.16 10.38 -20.71
N PHE A 333 -11.08 10.54 -19.76
CA PHE A 333 -11.76 11.81 -19.51
C PHE A 333 -10.79 12.95 -19.20
N LEU A 334 -9.85 12.74 -18.24
CA LEU A 334 -8.85 13.75 -17.91
C LEU A 334 -7.98 14.12 -19.13
N LYS A 335 -7.56 13.15 -19.93
CA LYS A 335 -6.81 13.36 -21.17
C LYS A 335 -7.61 14.10 -22.23
N THR A 336 -8.90 13.77 -22.36
CA THR A 336 -9.81 14.51 -23.25
C THR A 336 -9.97 15.96 -22.80
N MET A 337 -10.12 16.22 -21.50
CA MET A 337 -10.19 17.58 -20.96
C MET A 337 -8.91 18.39 -21.18
N MET A 338 -7.73 17.73 -21.19
CA MET A 338 -6.45 18.35 -21.48
C MET A 338 -6.18 18.54 -22.98
N GLY A 339 -7.02 17.94 -23.84
CA GLY A 339 -6.84 17.97 -25.28
C GLY A 339 -5.79 16.98 -25.83
N GLU A 340 -5.37 15.99 -25.02
CA GLU A 340 -4.49 14.90 -25.46
C GLU A 340 -5.25 13.85 -26.28
N ILE A 341 -6.55 13.69 -26.03
CA ILE A 341 -7.46 12.79 -26.76
C ILE A 341 -8.60 13.64 -27.30
N GLU A 342 -8.90 13.49 -28.59
CA GLU A 342 -10.04 14.15 -29.19
C GLU A 342 -11.36 13.54 -28.69
N PRO A 343 -12.37 14.34 -28.32
CA PRO A 343 -13.68 13.82 -27.95
C PRO A 343 -14.37 13.18 -29.16
N LEU A 344 -15.15 12.13 -28.94
CA LEU A 344 -15.95 11.49 -29.99
C LEU A 344 -17.07 12.39 -30.47
N ALA A 345 -17.68 13.19 -29.60
CA ALA A 345 -18.65 14.23 -29.91
C ALA A 345 -18.61 15.32 -28.83
N GLY A 346 -19.19 16.48 -29.15
CA GLY A 346 -19.22 17.61 -28.26
C GLY A 346 -17.88 18.34 -28.16
N HIS A 347 -17.71 19.11 -27.10
CA HIS A 347 -16.54 19.95 -26.91
C HIS A 347 -16.07 19.95 -25.46
N ALA A 348 -14.76 19.87 -25.26
CA ALA A 348 -14.09 20.17 -24.00
C ALA A 348 -13.15 21.37 -24.22
N ARG A 349 -13.13 22.32 -23.29
CA ARG A 349 -12.27 23.51 -23.40
C ARG A 349 -11.66 23.88 -22.06
N LEU A 350 -10.39 24.29 -22.12
CA LEU A 350 -9.66 24.89 -21.03
C LEU A 350 -9.85 26.41 -21.04
N GLY A 351 -9.87 27.00 -19.86
CA GLY A 351 -9.96 28.44 -19.67
C GLY A 351 -8.71 29.18 -20.17
N ALA A 352 -8.87 30.50 -20.41
CA ALA A 352 -7.77 31.34 -20.85
C ALA A 352 -6.68 31.46 -19.75
N SER A 353 -5.42 31.51 -20.18
CA SER A 353 -4.24 31.69 -19.30
C SER A 353 -4.09 30.63 -18.21
N LEU A 354 -4.56 29.42 -18.47
CA LEU A 354 -4.45 28.29 -17.57
C LEU A 354 -3.08 27.64 -17.73
N LYS A 355 -2.42 27.36 -16.59
CA LYS A 355 -1.28 26.44 -16.54
C LYS A 355 -1.78 25.11 -16.00
N VAL A 356 -1.80 24.11 -16.86
CA VAL A 356 -2.23 22.75 -16.48
C VAL A 356 -1.01 21.98 -15.96
N GLY A 357 -1.14 21.40 -14.77
CA GLY A 357 -0.21 20.41 -14.27
C GLY A 357 -0.92 19.07 -14.19
N TYR A 358 -0.39 18.07 -14.87
CA TYR A 358 -0.90 16.71 -14.83
C TYR A 358 0.06 15.80 -14.10
N PHE A 359 -0.44 15.14 -13.06
CA PHE A 359 0.31 14.13 -12.33
C PHE A 359 -0.20 12.76 -12.76
N ALA A 360 0.59 12.08 -13.59
CA ALA A 360 0.24 10.78 -14.16
C ALA A 360 0.43 9.64 -13.14
N GLN A 361 -0.27 8.56 -13.34
CA GLN A 361 -0.16 7.34 -12.52
C GLN A 361 1.18 6.62 -12.73
N VAL A 362 1.79 6.78 -13.90
CA VAL A 362 3.08 6.20 -14.27
C VAL A 362 4.03 7.33 -14.64
N HIS A 363 5.20 7.36 -14.06
CA HIS A 363 6.25 8.36 -14.31
C HIS A 363 7.08 7.99 -15.55
N ALA A 364 6.41 7.76 -16.69
CA ALA A 364 7.07 7.37 -17.95
C ALA A 364 8.04 8.45 -18.49
N ASP A 365 7.88 9.69 -18.04
CA ASP A 365 8.67 10.84 -18.51
C ASP A 365 9.96 11.06 -17.72
N LEU A 366 10.21 10.30 -16.65
CA LEU A 366 11.41 10.41 -15.84
C LEU A 366 12.51 9.50 -16.38
N ASP A 367 13.68 10.07 -16.64
CA ASP A 367 14.87 9.33 -17.05
C ASP A 367 15.52 8.65 -15.83
N PRO A 368 15.52 7.30 -15.75
CA PRO A 368 16.00 6.57 -14.58
C PRO A 368 17.51 6.75 -14.33
N GLU A 369 18.30 7.14 -15.36
CA GLU A 369 19.75 7.31 -15.24
C GLU A 369 20.14 8.69 -14.68
N LYS A 370 19.24 9.66 -14.70
CA LYS A 370 19.49 11.00 -14.19
C LYS A 370 19.38 11.08 -12.68
N SER A 371 20.11 12.03 -12.08
CA SER A 371 19.93 12.34 -10.67
C SER A 371 18.66 13.18 -10.45
N VAL A 372 18.13 13.14 -9.24
CA VAL A 372 17.00 13.99 -8.82
C VAL A 372 17.31 15.47 -9.07
N LEU A 373 18.55 15.88 -8.78
CA LEU A 373 18.99 17.26 -8.97
C LEU A 373 19.04 17.67 -10.45
N ASP A 374 19.61 16.82 -11.32
CA ASP A 374 19.72 17.10 -12.75
C ASP A 374 18.34 17.25 -13.39
N THR A 375 17.40 16.38 -13.02
CA THR A 375 16.02 16.44 -13.52
C THR A 375 15.34 17.77 -13.18
N ILE A 376 15.52 18.26 -11.95
CA ILE A 376 14.95 19.57 -11.55
C ILE A 376 15.62 20.73 -12.29
N LEU A 377 16.93 20.67 -12.51
CA LEU A 377 17.67 21.71 -13.21
C LEU A 377 17.29 21.78 -14.71
N GLU A 378 16.93 20.66 -15.33
CA GLU A 378 16.42 20.63 -16.72
C GLU A 378 15.03 21.28 -16.85
N VAL A 379 14.13 20.99 -15.91
CA VAL A 379 12.76 21.53 -15.95
C VAL A 379 12.74 23.01 -15.61
N LYS A 380 13.65 23.46 -14.74
CA LYS A 380 13.69 24.84 -14.29
C LYS A 380 15.13 25.32 -14.12
N HIS A 381 15.50 26.38 -14.83
CA HIS A 381 16.80 27.03 -14.64
C HIS A 381 16.88 27.68 -13.24
N LEU A 382 17.43 26.97 -12.29
CA LEU A 382 17.64 27.41 -10.91
C LEU A 382 19.14 27.43 -10.60
N ALA A 383 19.57 28.32 -9.71
CA ALA A 383 20.88 28.18 -9.12
C ALA A 383 20.95 26.90 -8.27
N LEU A 384 22.12 26.26 -8.21
CA LEU A 384 22.33 24.97 -7.52
C LEU A 384 21.80 24.98 -6.08
N GLY A 385 22.03 26.08 -5.34
CA GLY A 385 21.53 26.25 -3.97
C GLY A 385 20.00 26.34 -3.89
N GLU A 386 19.37 26.99 -4.87
CA GLU A 386 17.91 27.10 -4.94
C GLU A 386 17.28 25.75 -5.29
N ALA A 387 17.87 24.98 -6.21
CA ALA A 387 17.41 23.63 -6.56
C ALA A 387 17.48 22.70 -5.33
N ARG A 388 18.59 22.72 -4.58
CA ARG A 388 18.73 21.94 -3.33
C ARG A 388 17.72 22.36 -2.26
N ASN A 389 17.48 23.66 -2.10
CA ASN A 389 16.45 24.18 -1.18
C ASN A 389 15.02 23.78 -1.62
N PHE A 390 14.79 23.73 -2.94
CA PHE A 390 13.51 23.24 -3.47
C PHE A 390 13.32 21.76 -3.16
N LEU A 391 14.31 20.92 -3.44
CA LEU A 391 14.31 19.50 -3.18
C LEU A 391 14.20 19.16 -1.68
N ALA A 392 14.79 19.96 -0.80
CA ALA A 392 14.67 19.79 0.64
C ALA A 392 13.23 19.91 1.14
N ARG A 393 12.33 20.64 0.45
CA ARG A 393 10.90 20.70 0.75
C ARG A 393 10.20 19.36 0.49
N PHE A 394 10.76 18.55 -0.40
CA PHE A 394 10.31 17.19 -0.73
C PHE A 394 11.10 16.12 0.03
N LEU A 395 11.89 16.55 1.02
CA LEU A 395 12.69 15.69 1.89
C LEU A 395 13.95 15.07 1.26
N PHE A 396 14.32 15.48 0.05
CA PHE A 396 15.62 15.16 -0.51
C PHE A 396 16.68 16.07 0.10
N THR A 397 17.48 15.55 1.04
CA THR A 397 18.48 16.32 1.78
C THR A 397 19.87 15.69 1.69
N GLY A 398 20.93 16.48 1.82
CA GLY A 398 22.30 15.99 1.79
C GLY A 398 22.63 15.34 0.45
N ASP A 399 23.03 14.07 0.48
CA ASP A 399 23.41 13.28 -0.69
C ASP A 399 22.22 12.66 -1.43
N ASP A 400 21.01 12.71 -0.85
CA ASP A 400 19.82 12.16 -1.51
C ASP A 400 19.50 12.86 -2.85
N VAL A 401 19.89 14.12 -3.00
CA VAL A 401 19.68 14.88 -4.24
C VAL A 401 20.47 14.33 -5.44
N PHE A 402 21.52 13.55 -5.18
CA PHE A 402 22.36 12.92 -6.21
C PHE A 402 21.97 11.49 -6.51
N LYS A 403 20.97 10.92 -5.82
CA LYS A 403 20.44 9.59 -6.13
C LYS A 403 19.88 9.58 -7.54
N ARG A 404 20.07 8.48 -8.26
CA ARG A 404 19.44 8.26 -9.56
C ARG A 404 17.93 8.06 -9.37
N ILE A 405 17.14 8.52 -10.31
CA ILE A 405 15.68 8.33 -10.30
C ILE A 405 15.33 6.85 -10.28
N GLY A 406 16.07 6.01 -11.01
CA GLY A 406 15.86 4.56 -11.01
C GLY A 406 16.08 3.87 -9.67
N ASP A 407 16.85 4.47 -8.75
CA ASP A 407 17.11 3.93 -7.40
C ASP A 407 16.06 4.39 -6.37
N LEU A 408 15.15 5.28 -6.77
CA LEU A 408 14.08 5.78 -5.90
C LEU A 408 12.92 4.78 -5.82
N SER A 409 12.28 4.74 -4.67
CA SER A 409 10.99 4.05 -4.55
C SER A 409 9.91 4.80 -5.35
N GLY A 410 8.86 4.10 -5.80
CA GLY A 410 7.77 4.73 -6.57
C GLY A 410 7.07 5.89 -5.85
N GLY A 411 7.17 5.99 -4.53
CA GLY A 411 6.67 7.15 -3.77
C GLY A 411 7.67 8.30 -3.64
N GLU A 412 8.95 8.08 -3.98
CA GLU A 412 9.99 9.10 -4.02
C GLU A 412 10.17 9.67 -5.42
N GLN A 413 9.83 8.92 -6.47
CA GLN A 413 9.74 9.37 -7.86
C GLN A 413 8.58 10.35 -8.05
#